data_15e605e7373bffd2c7a1d68181abbb05
#
_entry.id   15e605e7373bffd2c7a1d68181abbb05
#
_cell.length_a   1.000
_cell.length_b   1.000
_cell.length_c   1.000
_cell.angle_alpha   90.00
_cell.angle_beta   90.00
_cell.angle_gamma   90.00
#
_symmetry.space_group_name_H-M   'P 1'
#
loop_
_entity.id
_entity.type
_entity.pdbx_description
1 polymer ?
#
loop_
_entity_poly.entity_id
_entity_poly.type
_entity_poly.pdbx_seq_one_letter_code
_entity_poly.pdbx_strand_id
1 'polypeptide(L)'
;MKHTAISERAKEEISSIRVGTSCKIVLVSPDDIPYIWESVEPHLEAMEPHSEGELAPEDFYEAIHNGEMQLWLAVEGKELLASMVTQIVTYPRKTILRIISIGGDNMEKWLGYIPLIEDWALSMGCTSLECWGRKGWLKVLKDWKCSYHIITKDLTSRMH
;
A
#
# COMPACT_ATOMS: atom_id res chain seq x y z
N MET A 1 -21.64 0.24 5.19
CA MET A 1 -20.49 0.72 4.43
C MET A 1 -20.56 0.23 2.99
N LYS A 2 -20.41 1.13 2.03
CA LYS A 2 -20.41 0.71 0.63
C LYS A 2 -19.02 0.27 0.24
N HIS A 3 -18.89 -1.00 -0.12
CA HIS A 3 -17.67 -1.50 -0.72
C HIS A 3 -17.68 -1.15 -2.21
N THR A 4 -16.54 -0.74 -2.71
CA THR A 4 -16.42 -0.34 -4.10
C THR A 4 -16.33 -1.56 -5.01
N ALA A 5 -17.18 -1.62 -6.03
CA ALA A 5 -17.13 -2.68 -7.02
C ALA A 5 -15.90 -2.52 -7.89
N ILE A 6 -15.22 -3.62 -8.20
CA ILE A 6 -14.05 -3.66 -9.09
C ILE A 6 -14.46 -4.09 -10.50
N SER A 7 -13.66 -3.72 -11.50
CA SER A 7 -13.92 -4.07 -12.89
C SER A 7 -13.82 -5.59 -13.12
N GLU A 8 -14.43 -6.08 -14.18
CA GLU A 8 -14.35 -7.51 -14.55
C GLU A 8 -12.91 -7.94 -14.81
N ARG A 9 -12.10 -7.09 -15.45
CA ARG A 9 -10.69 -7.39 -15.71
C ARG A 9 -9.89 -7.51 -14.40
N ALA A 10 -10.12 -6.61 -13.45
CA ALA A 10 -9.49 -6.68 -12.14
C ALA A 10 -9.91 -7.95 -11.39
N LYS A 11 -11.19 -8.38 -11.53
CA LYS A 11 -11.66 -9.62 -10.94
C LYS A 11 -10.96 -10.86 -11.53
N GLU A 12 -10.68 -10.88 -12.80
CA GLU A 12 -9.94 -11.95 -13.46
C GLU A 12 -8.51 -12.03 -12.95
N GLU A 13 -7.83 -10.89 -12.87
CA GLU A 13 -6.48 -10.80 -12.31
C GLU A 13 -6.43 -11.29 -10.85
N ILE A 14 -7.38 -10.82 -10.05
CA ILE A 14 -7.51 -11.18 -8.65
C ILE A 14 -7.77 -12.68 -8.49
N SER A 15 -8.60 -13.27 -9.36
CA SER A 15 -8.97 -14.68 -9.27
C SER A 15 -7.79 -15.62 -9.57
N SER A 16 -6.73 -15.13 -10.18
CA SER A 16 -5.54 -15.93 -10.50
C SER A 16 -4.68 -16.23 -9.26
N ILE A 17 -4.83 -15.45 -8.19
CA ILE A 17 -4.05 -15.62 -6.96
C ILE A 17 -4.93 -16.21 -5.86
N ARG A 18 -4.66 -17.46 -5.49
CA ARG A 18 -5.39 -18.15 -4.42
C ARG A 18 -4.56 -18.19 -3.15
N VAL A 19 -5.06 -17.51 -2.14
CA VAL A 19 -4.62 -17.68 -0.76
C VAL A 19 -5.75 -18.43 -0.07
N GLY A 20 -5.50 -19.55 0.56
CA GLY A 20 -6.44 -20.56 1.05
C GLY A 20 -7.64 -20.12 1.92
N THR A 21 -8.07 -18.86 1.82
CA THR A 21 -9.23 -18.28 2.49
C THR A 21 -10.06 -17.48 1.47
N SER A 22 -11.24 -16.97 1.89
CA SER A 22 -12.08 -16.11 1.06
C SER A 22 -11.42 -14.76 0.76
N CYS A 23 -10.47 -14.32 1.58
CA CYS A 23 -9.70 -13.08 1.37
C CYS A 23 -8.43 -13.38 0.57
N LYS A 24 -8.08 -12.47 -0.33
CA LYS A 24 -6.88 -12.57 -1.18
C LYS A 24 -6.12 -11.27 -1.19
N ILE A 25 -4.79 -11.39 -1.28
CA ILE A 25 -3.90 -10.25 -1.54
C ILE A 25 -3.39 -10.36 -2.97
N VAL A 26 -3.48 -9.28 -3.70
CA VAL A 26 -3.08 -9.22 -5.12
C VAL A 26 -2.11 -8.06 -5.34
N LEU A 27 -0.98 -8.34 -5.97
CA LEU A 27 -0.13 -7.30 -6.55
C LEU A 27 -0.68 -6.97 -7.94
N VAL A 28 -1.11 -5.73 -8.13
CA VAL A 28 -1.75 -5.29 -9.38
C VAL A 28 -0.71 -5.01 -10.46
N SER A 29 -0.93 -5.55 -11.66
CA SER A 29 -0.11 -5.18 -12.81
C SER A 29 -0.30 -3.70 -13.15
N PRO A 30 0.78 -2.95 -13.46
CA PRO A 30 0.67 -1.55 -13.88
C PRO A 30 -0.31 -1.33 -15.03
N ASP A 31 -0.43 -2.29 -15.96
CA ASP A 31 -1.34 -2.19 -17.10
C ASP A 31 -2.82 -2.24 -16.69
N ASP A 32 -3.12 -2.79 -15.51
CA ASP A 32 -4.49 -2.91 -15.03
C ASP A 32 -4.95 -1.69 -14.22
N ILE A 33 -4.05 -0.79 -13.87
CA ILE A 33 -4.36 0.39 -13.05
C ILE A 33 -5.52 1.22 -13.61
N PRO A 34 -5.57 1.54 -14.93
CA PRO A 34 -6.67 2.35 -15.46
C PRO A 34 -8.06 1.71 -15.24
N TYR A 35 -8.13 0.39 -15.13
CA TYR A 35 -9.41 -0.33 -15.01
C TYR A 35 -9.93 -0.42 -13.58
N ILE A 36 -9.04 -0.26 -12.59
CA ILE A 36 -9.39 -0.44 -11.18
C ILE A 36 -9.33 0.86 -10.38
N TRP A 37 -8.83 1.94 -10.97
CA TRP A 37 -8.51 3.17 -10.24
C TRP A 37 -9.72 3.76 -9.51
N GLU A 38 -10.90 3.77 -10.13
CA GLU A 38 -12.11 4.28 -9.48
C GLU A 38 -12.42 3.58 -8.15
N SER A 39 -12.07 2.29 -8.07
CA SER A 39 -12.29 1.50 -6.86
C SER A 39 -11.23 1.76 -5.79
N VAL A 40 -10.03 2.13 -6.19
CA VAL A 40 -8.87 2.32 -5.30
C VAL A 40 -8.78 3.76 -4.78
N GLU A 41 -9.07 4.72 -5.63
CA GLU A 41 -8.90 6.15 -5.31
C GLU A 41 -9.54 6.57 -3.98
N PRO A 42 -10.77 6.13 -3.63
CA PRO A 42 -11.36 6.49 -2.35
C PRO A 42 -10.55 6.04 -1.13
N HIS A 43 -9.84 4.91 -1.22
CA HIS A 43 -8.97 4.46 -0.13
C HIS A 43 -7.77 5.40 0.05
N LEU A 44 -7.21 5.89 -1.05
CA LEU A 44 -6.08 6.81 -1.02
C LEU A 44 -6.51 8.20 -0.56
N GLU A 45 -7.68 8.68 -1.00
CA GLU A 45 -8.25 9.94 -0.54
C GLU A 45 -8.50 9.93 0.96
N ALA A 46 -9.00 8.83 1.49
CA ALA A 46 -9.26 8.68 2.92
C ALA A 46 -7.99 8.76 3.77
N MET A 47 -6.83 8.54 3.17
CA MET A 47 -5.54 8.60 3.86
C MET A 47 -4.91 10.00 3.85
N GLU A 48 -5.33 10.86 2.93
CA GLU A 48 -4.79 12.21 2.77
C GLU A 48 -4.80 13.04 4.06
N PRO A 49 -5.88 13.03 4.87
CA PRO A 49 -5.89 13.78 6.13
C PRO A 49 -4.84 13.32 7.15
N HIS A 50 -4.28 12.13 6.97
CA HIS A 50 -3.29 11.55 7.89
C HIS A 50 -1.85 11.72 7.38
N SER A 51 -1.68 12.31 6.21
CA SER A 51 -0.37 12.62 5.62
C SER A 51 0.00 14.07 5.92
N GLU A 52 1.25 14.41 5.62
CA GLU A 52 1.73 15.80 5.70
C GLU A 52 1.59 16.55 4.37
N GLY A 53 0.79 16.01 3.46
CA GLY A 53 0.55 16.60 2.14
C GLY A 53 1.61 16.27 1.09
N GLU A 54 2.40 15.23 1.31
CA GLU A 54 3.48 14.84 0.40
C GLU A 54 2.97 14.32 -0.95
N LEU A 55 1.87 13.57 -0.92
CA LEU A 55 1.35 12.90 -2.09
C LEU A 55 -0.18 12.97 -2.15
N ALA A 56 -0.70 13.19 -3.34
CA ALA A 56 -2.12 13.12 -3.65
C ALA A 56 -2.42 11.81 -4.43
N PRO A 57 -3.70 11.41 -4.55
CA PRO A 57 -4.07 10.20 -5.31
C PRO A 57 -3.52 10.17 -6.74
N GLU A 58 -3.47 11.33 -7.42
CA GLU A 58 -2.94 11.42 -8.78
C GLU A 58 -1.46 11.05 -8.86
N ASP A 59 -0.70 11.40 -7.84
CA ASP A 59 0.72 11.07 -7.77
C ASP A 59 0.93 9.57 -7.63
N PHE A 60 0.09 8.92 -6.85
CA PHE A 60 0.09 7.46 -6.73
C PHE A 60 -0.26 6.78 -8.05
N TYR A 61 -1.30 7.26 -8.73
CA TYR A 61 -1.69 6.71 -10.03
C TYR A 61 -0.52 6.69 -10.99
N GLU A 62 0.14 7.81 -11.16
CA GLU A 62 1.26 7.95 -12.08
C GLU A 62 2.42 7.04 -11.69
N ALA A 63 2.82 7.04 -10.43
CA ALA A 63 3.93 6.25 -9.95
C ALA A 63 3.67 4.73 -10.08
N ILE A 64 2.45 4.28 -9.80
CA ILE A 64 2.08 2.87 -9.91
C ILE A 64 2.03 2.47 -11.39
N HIS A 65 1.43 3.30 -12.22
CA HIS A 65 1.33 3.03 -13.66
C HIS A 65 2.70 2.95 -14.32
N ASN A 66 3.65 3.76 -13.87
CA ASN A 66 5.02 3.76 -14.39
C ASN A 66 5.91 2.67 -13.77
N GLY A 67 5.40 1.91 -12.81
CA GLY A 67 6.17 0.87 -12.14
C GLY A 67 7.10 1.36 -11.03
N GLU A 68 7.04 2.62 -10.66
CA GLU A 68 7.84 3.22 -9.59
C GLU A 68 7.35 2.84 -8.21
N MET A 69 6.05 2.57 -8.09
CA MET A 69 5.40 2.08 -6.89
C MET A 69 4.57 0.84 -7.20
N GLN A 70 4.21 0.08 -6.19
CA GLN A 70 3.37 -1.10 -6.32
C GLN A 70 2.04 -0.87 -5.62
N LEU A 71 0.98 -1.39 -6.22
CA LEU A 71 -0.36 -1.39 -5.62
C LEU A 71 -0.73 -2.82 -5.24
N TRP A 72 -1.09 -3.00 -3.97
CA TRP A 72 -1.58 -4.27 -3.44
C TRP A 72 -3.03 -4.10 -3.02
N LEU A 73 -3.86 -5.09 -3.35
CA LEU A 73 -5.27 -5.10 -2.98
C LEU A 73 -5.59 -6.29 -2.10
N ALA A 74 -6.32 -6.04 -1.03
CA ALA A 74 -6.95 -7.09 -0.24
C ALA A 74 -8.41 -7.19 -0.67
N VAL A 75 -8.81 -8.36 -1.13
CA VAL A 75 -10.13 -8.58 -1.73
C VAL A 75 -10.78 -9.78 -1.09
N GLU A 76 -12.06 -9.67 -0.81
CA GLU A 76 -12.89 -10.78 -0.34
C GLU A 76 -14.08 -10.92 -1.27
N GLY A 77 -14.13 -12.05 -2.03
CA GLY A 77 -15.13 -12.20 -3.07
C GLY A 77 -15.01 -11.12 -4.13
N LYS A 78 -16.03 -10.26 -4.23
CA LYS A 78 -16.06 -9.13 -5.17
C LYS A 78 -15.81 -7.79 -4.50
N GLU A 79 -15.48 -7.81 -3.20
CA GLU A 79 -15.33 -6.61 -2.41
C GLU A 79 -13.85 -6.25 -2.22
N LEU A 80 -13.53 -4.99 -2.44
CA LEU A 80 -12.21 -4.43 -2.14
C LEU A 80 -12.20 -3.99 -0.67
N LEU A 81 -11.41 -4.67 0.15
CA LEU A 81 -11.32 -4.41 1.58
C LEU A 81 -10.26 -3.35 1.92
N ALA A 82 -9.12 -3.41 1.26
CA ALA A 82 -8.02 -2.51 1.55
C ALA A 82 -7.11 -2.34 0.33
N SER A 83 -6.44 -1.22 0.30
CA SER A 83 -5.42 -0.91 -0.70
C SER A 83 -4.14 -0.51 0.01
N MET A 84 -3.01 -0.97 -0.49
CA MET A 84 -1.70 -0.62 0.04
C MET A 84 -0.78 -0.23 -1.10
N VAL A 85 -0.02 0.84 -0.89
CA VAL A 85 1.00 1.28 -1.85
C VAL A 85 2.37 1.10 -1.23
N THR A 86 3.26 0.47 -1.97
CA THR A 86 4.65 0.26 -1.56
C THR A 86 5.61 0.83 -2.59
N GLN A 87 6.85 1.02 -2.17
CA GLN A 87 7.93 1.47 -3.03
C GLN A 87 9.23 0.78 -2.64
N ILE A 88 9.95 0.27 -3.63
CA ILE A 88 11.31 -0.24 -3.41
C ILE A 88 12.25 0.96 -3.33
N VAL A 89 12.99 1.05 -2.22
CA VAL A 89 13.98 2.11 -2.00
C VAL A 89 15.36 1.47 -1.92
N THR A 90 16.24 1.90 -2.81
CA THR A 90 17.60 1.37 -2.88
C THR A 90 18.57 2.38 -2.30
N TYR A 91 19.22 1.98 -1.20
CA TYR A 91 20.36 2.68 -0.62
C TYR A 91 21.65 2.05 -1.14
N PRO A 92 22.81 2.71 -1.01
CA PRO A 92 24.08 2.13 -1.46
C PRO A 92 24.40 0.75 -0.87
N ARG A 93 23.90 0.45 0.32
CA ARG A 93 24.22 -0.79 1.04
C ARG A 93 23.05 -1.68 1.36
N LYS A 94 21.85 -1.28 1.02
CA LYS A 94 20.65 -2.11 1.21
C LYS A 94 19.50 -1.64 0.38
N THR A 95 18.59 -2.57 0.10
CA THR A 95 17.32 -2.28 -0.56
C THR A 95 16.20 -2.65 0.40
N ILE A 96 15.21 -1.77 0.51
CA ILE A 96 14.06 -1.96 1.39
C ILE A 96 12.75 -1.80 0.61
N LEU A 97 11.67 -2.38 1.13
CA LEU A 97 10.33 -2.11 0.66
C LEU A 97 9.66 -1.17 1.67
N ARG A 98 9.32 0.03 1.22
CA ARG A 98 8.63 1.02 2.05
C ARG A 98 7.14 0.96 1.79
N ILE A 99 6.37 0.80 2.86
CA ILE A 99 4.93 0.93 2.82
C ILE A 99 4.61 2.41 2.89
N ILE A 100 4.08 2.97 1.80
CA ILE A 100 3.80 4.40 1.67
C ILE A 100 2.42 4.73 2.22
N SER A 101 1.44 3.87 1.90
CA SER A 101 0.05 4.15 2.20
C SER A 101 -0.71 2.86 2.40
N ILE A 102 -1.61 2.85 3.38
CA ILE A 102 -2.55 1.76 3.62
C ILE A 102 -3.90 2.37 3.93
N GLY A 103 -4.93 1.95 3.22
CA GLY A 103 -6.30 2.40 3.46
C GLY A 103 -7.29 1.27 3.28
N GLY A 104 -8.44 1.37 3.95
CA GLY A 104 -9.52 0.41 3.84
C GLY A 104 -10.05 -0.07 5.18
N ASP A 105 -10.91 -1.07 5.12
CA ASP A 105 -11.59 -1.65 6.27
C ASP A 105 -10.91 -2.94 6.73
N ASN A 106 -11.11 -3.31 8.00
CA ASN A 106 -10.67 -4.60 8.55
C ASN A 106 -9.18 -4.88 8.38
N MET A 107 -8.34 -3.96 8.84
CA MET A 107 -6.88 -4.15 8.82
C MET A 107 -6.42 -5.47 9.42
N GLU A 108 -7.11 -5.95 10.44
CA GLU A 108 -6.76 -7.21 11.11
C GLU A 108 -6.81 -8.41 10.17
N LYS A 109 -7.71 -8.43 9.20
CA LYS A 109 -7.82 -9.52 8.24
C LYS A 109 -6.62 -9.60 7.31
N TRP A 110 -6.12 -8.47 6.81
CA TRP A 110 -5.04 -8.48 5.85
C TRP A 110 -3.65 -8.45 6.49
N LEU A 111 -3.53 -8.10 7.78
CA LEU A 111 -2.24 -8.20 8.50
C LEU A 111 -1.66 -9.62 8.44
N GLY A 112 -2.51 -10.64 8.43
CA GLY A 112 -2.08 -12.02 8.27
C GLY A 112 -1.45 -12.34 6.91
N TYR A 113 -1.59 -11.45 5.92
CA TYR A 113 -1.03 -11.63 4.57
C TYR A 113 0.28 -10.88 4.37
N ILE A 114 0.77 -10.14 5.38
CA ILE A 114 2.08 -9.47 5.31
C ILE A 114 3.19 -10.44 4.91
N PRO A 115 3.23 -11.69 5.39
CA PRO A 115 4.24 -12.65 4.93
C PRO A 115 4.33 -12.84 3.42
N LEU A 116 3.24 -12.69 2.69
CA LEU A 116 3.25 -12.77 1.22
C LEU A 116 3.98 -11.57 0.61
N ILE A 117 3.81 -10.41 1.22
CA ILE A 117 4.50 -9.18 0.79
C ILE A 117 5.98 -9.28 1.13
N GLU A 118 6.31 -9.86 2.29
CA GLU A 118 7.69 -10.12 2.69
C GLU A 118 8.38 -11.05 1.70
N ASP A 119 7.73 -12.14 1.29
CA ASP A 119 8.26 -13.08 0.32
C ASP A 119 8.53 -12.39 -1.04
N TRP A 120 7.60 -11.58 -1.49
CA TRP A 120 7.78 -10.80 -2.70
C TRP A 120 8.95 -9.82 -2.57
N ALA A 121 9.02 -9.09 -1.45
CA ALA A 121 10.10 -8.15 -1.19
C ALA A 121 11.47 -8.83 -1.21
N LEU A 122 11.58 -10.01 -0.57
CA LEU A 122 12.79 -10.83 -0.61
C LEU A 122 13.16 -11.22 -2.05
N SER A 123 12.18 -11.61 -2.85
CA SER A 123 12.40 -11.97 -4.26
C SER A 123 12.92 -10.80 -5.10
N MET A 124 12.61 -9.57 -4.68
CA MET A 124 13.06 -8.33 -5.33
C MET A 124 14.36 -7.79 -4.76
N GLY A 125 15.01 -8.53 -3.86
CA GLY A 125 16.27 -8.12 -3.26
C GLY A 125 16.16 -7.22 -2.04
N CYS A 126 14.95 -7.02 -1.51
CA CYS A 126 14.77 -6.24 -0.29
C CYS A 126 15.19 -7.05 0.93
N THR A 127 15.80 -6.38 1.91
CA THR A 127 16.24 -6.99 3.16
C THR A 127 15.41 -6.57 4.36
N SER A 128 14.52 -5.60 4.19
CA SER A 128 13.61 -5.17 5.24
C SER A 128 12.36 -4.49 4.67
N LEU A 129 11.33 -4.46 5.50
CA LEU A 129 10.15 -3.63 5.27
C LEU A 129 10.25 -2.41 6.17
N GLU A 130 9.73 -1.28 5.70
CA GLU A 130 9.68 -0.02 6.43
C GLU A 130 8.31 0.61 6.28
N CYS A 131 7.84 1.25 7.33
CA CYS A 131 6.57 1.98 7.29
C CYS A 131 6.75 3.30 8.05
N TRP A 132 6.33 4.41 7.46
CA TRP A 132 6.28 5.69 8.14
C TRP A 132 4.90 5.84 8.77
N GLY A 133 4.69 5.08 9.84
CA GLY A 133 3.42 5.01 10.52
C GLY A 133 3.37 5.79 11.82
N ARG A 134 2.15 6.01 12.29
CA ARG A 134 1.93 6.57 13.62
C ARG A 134 2.25 5.52 14.68
N LYS A 135 2.50 5.97 15.91
CA LYS A 135 2.84 5.08 17.04
C LYS A 135 1.85 3.93 17.24
N GLY A 136 0.57 4.15 16.92
CA GLY A 136 -0.45 3.12 17.05
C GLY A 136 -0.18 1.85 16.24
N TRP A 137 0.59 1.96 15.16
CA TRP A 137 0.98 0.82 14.33
C TRP A 137 1.84 -0.18 15.07
N LEU A 138 2.67 0.25 16.03
CA LEU A 138 3.51 -0.64 16.82
C LEU A 138 2.70 -1.62 17.67
N LYS A 139 1.44 -1.30 17.96
CA LYS A 139 0.55 -2.19 18.72
C LYS A 139 0.15 -3.43 17.92
N VAL A 140 0.08 -3.30 16.59
CA VAL A 140 -0.35 -4.38 15.69
C VAL A 140 0.81 -5.02 14.93
N LEU A 141 1.90 -4.29 14.73
CA LEU A 141 3.12 -4.78 14.07
C LEU A 141 4.12 -5.26 15.13
N LYS A 142 3.86 -6.44 15.68
CA LYS A 142 4.59 -6.95 16.87
C LYS A 142 6.06 -7.24 16.63
N ASP A 143 6.43 -7.66 15.42
CA ASP A 143 7.81 -8.01 15.06
C ASP A 143 8.59 -6.82 14.50
N TRP A 144 8.01 -5.63 14.58
CA TRP A 144 8.58 -4.42 14.04
C TRP A 144 9.16 -3.56 15.15
N LYS A 145 10.23 -2.82 14.84
CA LYS A 145 10.85 -1.87 15.74
C LYS A 145 10.76 -0.45 15.18
N CYS A 146 10.65 0.53 16.06
CA CYS A 146 10.74 1.94 15.69
C CYS A 146 12.22 2.35 15.79
N SER A 147 12.86 2.58 14.63
CA SER A 147 14.29 2.94 14.57
C SER A 147 14.52 4.44 14.54
N TYR A 148 13.62 5.19 13.92
CA TYR A 148 13.76 6.64 13.72
C TYR A 148 12.45 7.36 13.95
N HIS A 149 12.56 8.64 14.29
CA HIS A 149 11.46 9.59 14.23
C HIS A 149 11.76 10.61 13.16
N ILE A 150 10.75 10.99 12.38
CA ILE A 150 10.87 12.08 11.42
C ILE A 150 10.59 13.37 12.19
N ILE A 151 11.56 14.26 12.18
CA ILE A 151 11.46 15.55 12.84
C ILE A 151 11.44 16.62 11.75
N THR A 152 10.37 17.41 11.70
CA THR A 152 10.16 18.39 10.64
C THR A 152 10.03 19.79 11.20
N LYS A 153 10.34 20.78 10.36
CA LYS A 153 10.11 22.18 10.65
C LYS A 153 9.51 22.84 9.41
N ASP A 154 8.37 23.46 9.56
CA ASP A 154 7.74 24.19 8.47
C ASP A 154 8.53 25.48 8.19
N LEU A 155 8.87 25.69 6.93
CA LEU A 155 9.61 26.87 6.46
C LEU A 155 8.76 27.81 5.61
N THR A 156 7.49 27.52 5.43
CA THR A 156 6.62 28.30 4.54
C THR A 156 6.50 29.76 4.97
N SER A 157 6.57 30.06 6.27
CA SER A 157 6.54 31.44 6.79
C SER A 157 7.76 32.27 6.39
N ARG A 158 8.83 31.63 5.91
CA ARG A 158 10.06 32.27 5.44
C ARG A 158 10.12 32.45 3.93
N MET A 159 9.11 31.95 3.24
CA MET A 159 9.03 31.98 1.76
C MET A 159 8.30 33.25 1.30
N HIS A 160 9.00 34.38 1.24
CA HIS A 160 8.45 35.66 0.79
C HIS A 160 9.29 36.27 -0.30
#